data_856f7e2675cbe8ecf94ad87b1f004440
#
_entry.id   856f7e2675cbe8ecf94ad87b1f004440
#
_cell.length_a   1.000
_cell.length_b   1.000
_cell.length_c   1.000
_cell.angle_alpha   90.00
_cell.angle_beta   90.00
_cell.angle_gamma   90.00
#
_symmetry.space_group_name_H-M   'P 1'
#
loop_
_entity.id
_entity.type
_entity.pdbx_description
1 polymer ?
#
loop_
_entity_poly.entity_id
_entity_poly.type
_entity_poly.pdbx_seq_one_letter_code
_entity_poly.pdbx_strand_id
1 'polypeptide(L)'
;MQWSTDWGLRGRMAFTMFLLFGLYLAFVGALVSFYDAGMLTVLVLMGGFSLVQYFFSDKLALRSMGARKVAPDEEPELHRKIERLSQQADLPKPTVAVADSQVPNAFATGRNQKNATVCVTSGLQRTLSDEELEGVLAHELAHVKNRDVMVMTIASFLSTIAFFVVRWGWLFAGDDRNSPPVWVAIVVSLVVWVVSFLLIRALSRYREYAADRGAASITGNPSALASALMRIDRRMDNVPKEDLRDQAEMNAFFIIPIRSGLIGKLASTHPPMDKRIEKLRELEAEMETV
;
A
#
# COMPACT_ATOMS: atom_id res chain seq x y z
N MET A 1 12.71 21.59 8.98
CA MET A 1 11.81 21.94 7.87
C MET A 1 10.38 21.57 8.26
N GLN A 2 9.39 22.46 8.11
CA GLN A 2 8.02 22.09 8.41
C GLN A 2 7.49 21.17 7.29
N TRP A 3 6.85 20.07 7.64
CA TRP A 3 6.15 19.17 6.72
C TRP A 3 5.11 19.96 5.93
N SER A 4 5.48 20.43 4.73
CA SER A 4 4.58 21.22 3.90
C SER A 4 3.41 20.37 3.42
N THR A 5 2.20 20.80 3.77
CA THR A 5 0.99 20.08 3.38
C THR A 5 0.63 20.39 1.92
N ASP A 6 0.66 19.38 1.06
CA ASP A 6 0.08 19.49 -0.28
C ASP A 6 -1.45 19.37 -0.19
N TRP A 7 -2.12 20.55 -0.16
CA TRP A 7 -3.58 20.64 -0.08
C TRP A 7 -4.27 20.07 -1.32
N GLY A 8 -3.64 20.19 -2.51
CA GLY A 8 -4.17 19.61 -3.75
C GLY A 8 -4.19 18.08 -3.71
N LEU A 9 -3.11 17.48 -3.23
CA LEU A 9 -3.02 16.03 -3.06
C LEU A 9 -3.98 15.51 -1.99
N ARG A 10 -4.05 16.19 -0.84
CA ARG A 10 -5.02 15.85 0.23
C ARG A 10 -6.46 15.98 -0.24
N GLY A 11 -6.78 17.02 -1.01
CA GLY A 11 -8.11 17.20 -1.60
C GLY A 11 -8.50 16.04 -2.53
N ARG A 12 -7.58 15.59 -3.39
CA ARG A 12 -7.80 14.43 -4.27
C ARG A 12 -7.98 13.13 -3.49
N MET A 13 -7.19 12.91 -2.45
CA MET A 13 -7.34 11.75 -1.56
C MET A 13 -8.69 11.76 -0.84
N ALA A 14 -9.06 12.90 -0.24
CA ALA A 14 -10.34 13.07 0.45
C ALA A 14 -11.53 12.88 -0.50
N PHE A 15 -11.46 13.43 -1.70
CA PHE A 15 -12.48 13.25 -2.73
C PHE A 15 -12.62 11.78 -3.16
N THR A 16 -11.50 11.08 -3.37
CA THR A 16 -11.53 9.66 -3.72
C THR A 16 -12.12 8.81 -2.58
N MET A 17 -11.78 9.12 -1.32
CA MET A 17 -12.39 8.44 -0.16
C MET A 17 -13.89 8.75 -0.04
N PHE A 18 -14.31 9.98 -0.33
CA PHE A 18 -15.72 10.35 -0.35
C PHE A 18 -16.51 9.58 -1.43
N LEU A 19 -15.95 9.45 -2.63
CA LEU A 19 -16.56 8.65 -3.70
C LEU A 19 -16.67 7.17 -3.32
N LEU A 20 -15.62 6.60 -2.72
CA LEU A 20 -15.66 5.23 -2.20
C LEU A 20 -16.74 5.06 -1.13
N PHE A 21 -16.80 5.99 -0.18
CA PHE A 21 -17.80 5.96 0.89
C PHE A 21 -19.23 6.03 0.33
N GLY A 22 -19.50 6.96 -0.59
CA GLY A 22 -20.81 7.09 -1.27
C GLY A 22 -21.19 5.83 -2.05
N LEU A 23 -20.25 5.28 -2.82
CA LEU A 23 -20.43 4.02 -3.53
C LEU A 23 -20.79 2.87 -2.58
N TYR A 24 -20.12 2.80 -1.46
CA TYR A 24 -20.33 1.75 -0.48
C TYR A 24 -21.64 1.88 0.28
N LEU A 25 -22.05 3.11 0.63
CA LEU A 25 -23.39 3.34 1.20
C LEU A 25 -24.50 2.90 0.24
N ALA A 26 -24.37 3.27 -1.04
CA ALA A 26 -25.34 2.85 -2.06
C ALA A 26 -25.37 1.33 -2.23
N PHE A 27 -24.19 0.69 -2.23
CA PHE A 27 -24.08 -0.76 -2.36
C PHE A 27 -24.70 -1.51 -1.17
N VAL A 28 -24.33 -1.14 0.07
CA VAL A 28 -24.89 -1.75 1.28
C VAL A 28 -26.40 -1.49 1.37
N GLY A 29 -26.84 -0.26 1.08
CA GLY A 29 -28.25 0.08 1.05
C GLY A 29 -29.03 -0.78 0.06
N ALA A 30 -28.49 -1.00 -1.15
CA ALA A 30 -29.11 -1.88 -2.15
C ALA A 30 -29.15 -3.33 -1.66
N LEU A 31 -28.07 -3.87 -1.12
CA LEU A 31 -28.05 -5.24 -0.61
C LEU A 31 -29.05 -5.46 0.53
N VAL A 32 -29.11 -4.55 1.50
CA VAL A 32 -30.05 -4.65 2.64
C VAL A 32 -31.49 -4.47 2.20
N SER A 33 -31.78 -3.62 1.20
CA SER A 33 -33.14 -3.40 0.70
C SER A 33 -33.69 -4.55 -0.14
N PHE A 34 -32.83 -5.29 -0.82
CA PHE A 34 -33.23 -6.32 -1.77
C PHE A 34 -33.04 -7.75 -1.26
N TYR A 35 -32.17 -7.95 -0.27
CA TYR A 35 -31.82 -9.27 0.27
C TYR A 35 -31.91 -9.24 1.79
N ASP A 36 -32.80 -10.03 2.34
CA ASP A 36 -33.18 -10.10 3.75
C ASP A 36 -31.99 -10.38 4.74
N ALA A 37 -32.29 -10.65 6.01
CA ALA A 37 -31.38 -10.79 7.15
C ALA A 37 -30.10 -11.65 6.91
N GLY A 38 -30.10 -12.51 5.89
CA GLY A 38 -28.90 -13.26 5.46
C GLY A 38 -27.75 -12.35 5.02
N MET A 39 -28.04 -11.20 4.44
CA MET A 39 -27.02 -10.23 4.02
C MET A 39 -26.36 -9.52 5.19
N LEU A 40 -27.09 -9.26 6.29
CA LEU A 40 -26.51 -8.73 7.52
C LEU A 40 -25.46 -9.70 8.09
N THR A 41 -25.74 -11.00 8.05
CA THR A 41 -24.79 -12.04 8.47
C THR A 41 -23.52 -12.01 7.62
N VAL A 42 -23.62 -11.85 6.30
CA VAL A 42 -22.47 -11.72 5.40
C VAL A 42 -21.66 -10.47 5.74
N LEU A 43 -22.29 -9.32 5.98
CA LEU A 43 -21.62 -8.09 6.36
C LEU A 43 -20.86 -8.24 7.69
N VAL A 44 -21.46 -8.89 8.70
CA VAL A 44 -20.83 -9.15 10.00
C VAL A 44 -19.64 -10.10 9.86
N LEU A 45 -19.79 -11.19 9.12
CA LEU A 45 -18.69 -12.14 8.90
C LEU A 45 -17.53 -11.50 8.11
N MET A 46 -17.83 -10.73 7.07
CA MET A 46 -16.81 -10.02 6.29
C MET A 46 -16.15 -8.91 7.09
N GLY A 47 -16.93 -8.21 7.95
CA GLY A 47 -16.39 -7.24 8.91
C GLY A 47 -15.41 -7.90 9.88
N GLY A 48 -15.79 -9.04 10.45
CA GLY A 48 -14.93 -9.84 11.31
C GLY A 48 -13.66 -10.30 10.59
N PHE A 49 -13.78 -10.80 9.37
CA PHE A 49 -12.64 -11.20 8.55
C PHE A 49 -11.68 -10.03 8.27
N SER A 50 -12.21 -8.86 7.91
CA SER A 50 -11.40 -7.66 7.66
C SER A 50 -10.70 -7.15 8.92
N LEU A 51 -11.34 -7.25 10.08
CA LEU A 51 -10.69 -6.96 11.37
C LEU A 51 -9.53 -7.95 11.63
N VAL A 52 -9.76 -9.24 11.45
CA VAL A 52 -8.70 -10.25 11.57
C VAL A 52 -7.55 -9.93 10.62
N GLN A 53 -7.84 -9.67 9.34
CA GLN A 53 -6.84 -9.29 8.34
C GLN A 53 -6.06 -8.03 8.78
N TYR A 54 -6.74 -7.00 9.27
CA TYR A 54 -6.09 -5.77 9.76
C TYR A 54 -5.13 -6.03 10.92
N PHE A 55 -5.52 -6.89 11.89
CA PHE A 55 -4.70 -7.17 13.06
C PHE A 55 -3.54 -8.14 12.79
N PHE A 56 -3.63 -8.95 11.74
CA PHE A 56 -2.62 -9.98 11.43
C PHE A 56 -1.83 -9.70 10.14
N SER A 57 -2.16 -8.64 9.40
CA SER A 57 -1.52 -8.31 8.11
C SER A 57 -0.02 -8.12 8.23
N ASP A 58 0.47 -7.53 9.33
CA ASP A 58 1.90 -7.33 9.60
C ASP A 58 2.66 -8.65 9.72
N LYS A 59 2.12 -9.59 10.50
CA LYS A 59 2.72 -10.92 10.70
C LYS A 59 2.71 -11.72 9.40
N LEU A 60 1.62 -11.63 8.66
CA LEU A 60 1.48 -12.32 7.39
C LEU A 60 2.47 -11.78 6.35
N ALA A 61 2.58 -10.45 6.23
CA ALA A 61 3.52 -9.80 5.32
C ALA A 61 4.98 -10.15 5.62
N LEU A 62 5.38 -10.10 6.90
CA LEU A 62 6.74 -10.47 7.31
C LEU A 62 7.02 -11.96 7.03
N ARG A 63 6.06 -12.84 7.34
CA ARG A 63 6.23 -14.28 7.13
C ARG A 63 6.31 -14.65 5.64
N SER A 64 5.48 -14.06 4.79
CA SER A 64 5.49 -14.34 3.35
C SER A 64 6.73 -13.80 2.65
N MET A 65 7.37 -12.76 3.21
CA MET A 65 8.66 -12.26 2.73
C MET A 65 9.86 -12.98 3.36
N GLY A 66 9.65 -13.97 4.23
CA GLY A 66 10.73 -14.61 4.96
C GLY A 66 11.51 -13.66 5.87
N ALA A 67 10.88 -12.56 6.28
CA ALA A 67 11.52 -11.52 7.06
C ALA A 67 11.63 -11.90 8.53
N ARG A 68 12.79 -11.63 9.14
CA ARG A 68 13.04 -11.78 10.58
C ARG A 68 13.27 -10.41 11.22
N LYS A 69 12.75 -10.23 12.42
CA LYS A 69 13.08 -9.07 13.24
C LYS A 69 14.54 -9.16 13.65
N VAL A 70 15.24 -8.04 13.59
CA VAL A 70 16.65 -7.94 13.95
C VAL A 70 16.85 -7.03 15.14
N ALA A 71 17.81 -7.36 15.99
CA ALA A 71 18.19 -6.56 17.15
C ALA A 71 19.23 -5.48 16.76
N PRO A 72 19.40 -4.42 17.59
CA PRO A 72 20.34 -3.34 17.28
C PRO A 72 21.82 -3.78 17.17
N ASP A 73 22.20 -4.87 17.79
CA ASP A 73 23.54 -5.47 17.72
C ASP A 73 23.75 -6.31 16.45
N GLU A 74 22.68 -6.82 15.84
CA GLU A 74 22.74 -7.57 14.57
C GLU A 74 22.89 -6.64 13.36
N GLU A 75 22.16 -5.50 13.35
CA GLU A 75 22.11 -4.54 12.24
C GLU A 75 22.26 -3.09 12.76
N PRO A 76 23.41 -2.72 13.36
CA PRO A 76 23.57 -1.45 14.07
C PRO A 76 23.42 -0.22 13.16
N GLU A 77 23.92 -0.29 11.91
CA GLU A 77 23.83 0.81 10.95
C GLU A 77 22.38 1.06 10.53
N LEU A 78 21.65 -0.01 10.20
CA LEU A 78 20.24 0.08 9.79
C LEU A 78 19.38 0.64 10.93
N HIS A 79 19.60 0.15 12.16
CA HIS A 79 18.90 0.64 13.35
C HIS A 79 19.15 2.13 13.61
N ARG A 80 20.40 2.60 13.42
CA ARG A 80 20.79 3.99 13.61
C ARG A 80 20.13 4.91 12.58
N LYS A 81 20.11 4.50 11.29
CA LYS A 81 19.44 5.23 10.22
C LYS A 81 17.93 5.35 10.49
N ILE A 82 17.25 4.23 10.76
CA ILE A 82 15.82 4.23 11.04
C ILE A 82 15.47 5.07 12.27
N GLU A 83 16.26 5.00 13.33
CA GLU A 83 16.05 5.79 14.55
C GLU A 83 16.14 7.29 14.28
N ARG A 84 17.20 7.73 13.61
CA ARG A 84 17.40 9.14 13.23
C ARG A 84 16.24 9.63 12.34
N LEU A 85 15.91 8.88 11.28
CA LEU A 85 14.83 9.25 10.37
C LEU A 85 13.45 9.27 11.06
N SER A 86 13.22 8.34 12.00
CA SER A 86 11.99 8.33 12.80
C SER A 86 11.89 9.58 13.69
N GLN A 87 12.97 10.01 14.31
CA GLN A 87 13.01 11.26 15.09
C GLN A 87 12.73 12.48 14.20
N GLN A 88 13.33 12.55 13.00
CA GLN A 88 13.06 13.61 12.02
C GLN A 88 11.61 13.62 11.55
N ALA A 89 10.99 12.44 11.47
CA ALA A 89 9.59 12.26 11.09
C ALA A 89 8.60 12.47 12.25
N ASP A 90 9.07 12.71 13.48
CA ASP A 90 8.22 12.74 14.69
C ASP A 90 7.39 11.45 14.83
N LEU A 91 8.08 10.31 14.75
CA LEU A 91 7.52 8.96 14.87
C LEU A 91 8.23 8.17 15.97
N PRO A 92 7.51 7.28 16.67
CA PRO A 92 8.17 6.26 17.46
C PRO A 92 9.00 5.36 16.54
N LYS A 93 10.20 4.95 16.98
CA LYS A 93 11.05 4.03 16.23
C LYS A 93 10.28 2.73 15.91
N PRO A 94 10.12 2.36 14.64
CA PRO A 94 9.49 1.09 14.27
C PRO A 94 10.39 -0.10 14.60
N THR A 95 9.80 -1.28 14.69
CA THR A 95 10.56 -2.53 14.69
C THR A 95 11.31 -2.66 13.37
N VAL A 96 12.56 -3.11 13.42
CA VAL A 96 13.38 -3.34 12.24
C VAL A 96 13.35 -4.83 11.89
N ALA A 97 13.17 -5.13 10.61
CA ALA A 97 13.21 -6.50 10.09
C ALA A 97 14.07 -6.57 8.82
N VAL A 98 14.68 -7.71 8.60
CA VAL A 98 15.47 -8.00 7.39
C VAL A 98 14.94 -9.27 6.76
N ALA A 99 14.81 -9.24 5.43
CA ALA A 99 14.50 -10.41 4.61
C ALA A 99 15.73 -10.79 3.77
N ASP A 100 16.12 -12.05 3.82
CA ASP A 100 17.20 -12.54 2.96
C ASP A 100 16.69 -12.83 1.56
N SER A 101 16.68 -11.79 0.74
CA SER A 101 16.22 -11.82 -0.65
C SER A 101 17.17 -11.01 -1.53
N GLN A 102 17.47 -11.51 -2.74
CA GLN A 102 18.26 -10.80 -3.74
C GLN A 102 17.45 -9.68 -4.42
N VAL A 103 16.13 -9.74 -4.35
CA VAL A 103 15.25 -8.72 -4.91
C VAL A 103 15.35 -7.45 -4.07
N PRO A 104 15.78 -6.31 -4.64
CA PRO A 104 15.93 -5.07 -3.89
C PRO A 104 14.55 -4.52 -3.50
N ASN A 105 14.22 -4.57 -2.22
CA ASN A 105 12.95 -4.08 -1.71
C ASN A 105 13.04 -3.59 -0.26
N ALA A 106 12.18 -2.63 0.10
CA ALA A 106 11.80 -2.33 1.47
C ALA A 106 10.29 -2.15 1.55
N PHE A 107 9.71 -2.33 2.73
CA PHE A 107 8.30 -2.04 2.97
C PHE A 107 8.05 -1.75 4.44
N ALA A 108 7.05 -0.92 4.68
CA ALA A 108 6.51 -0.71 6.01
C ALA A 108 5.18 -1.46 6.17
N THR A 109 5.01 -2.09 7.31
CA THR A 109 3.77 -2.75 7.70
C THR A 109 3.43 -2.45 9.15
N GLY A 110 2.21 -2.75 9.56
CA GLY A 110 1.76 -2.52 10.93
C GLY A 110 0.47 -1.71 10.98
N ARG A 111 -0.36 -1.99 11.99
CA ARG A 111 -1.70 -1.41 12.13
C ARG A 111 -1.71 0.07 12.51
N ASN A 112 -0.64 0.59 13.11
CA ASN A 112 -0.49 2.00 13.49
C ASN A 112 0.98 2.35 13.71
N GLN A 113 1.27 3.64 13.95
CA GLN A 113 2.62 4.15 14.13
C GLN A 113 3.40 3.49 15.28
N LYS A 114 2.72 3.10 16.39
CA LYS A 114 3.36 2.43 17.54
C LYS A 114 3.69 0.96 17.28
N ASN A 115 2.99 0.32 16.34
CA ASN A 115 3.16 -1.10 16.00
C ASN A 115 3.65 -1.24 14.54
N ALA A 116 4.42 -0.26 14.06
CA ALA A 116 5.01 -0.31 12.74
C ALA A 116 6.26 -1.19 12.72
N THR A 117 6.49 -1.86 11.61
CA THR A 117 7.72 -2.58 11.29
C THR A 117 8.19 -2.13 9.92
N VAL A 118 9.45 -1.76 9.80
CA VAL A 118 10.12 -1.49 8.53
C VAL A 118 11.01 -2.69 8.22
N CYS A 119 10.78 -3.27 7.05
CA CYS A 119 11.54 -4.42 6.55
C CYS A 119 12.39 -3.98 5.37
N VAL A 120 13.63 -4.47 5.32
CA VAL A 120 14.58 -4.21 4.24
C VAL A 120 15.14 -5.54 3.74
N THR A 121 15.28 -5.71 2.44
CA THR A 121 15.91 -6.91 1.89
C THR A 121 17.44 -6.77 1.85
N SER A 122 18.16 -7.87 1.99
CA SER A 122 19.61 -7.91 1.81
C SER A 122 20.04 -7.45 0.40
N GLY A 123 19.19 -7.69 -0.60
CA GLY A 123 19.38 -7.19 -1.98
C GLY A 123 19.34 -5.67 -2.07
N LEU A 124 18.44 -5.00 -1.33
CA LEU A 124 18.36 -3.55 -1.31
C LEU A 124 19.60 -2.93 -0.65
N GLN A 125 19.99 -3.44 0.52
CA GLN A 125 21.17 -2.95 1.25
C GLN A 125 22.45 -3.04 0.41
N ARG A 126 22.58 -4.10 -0.40
CA ARG A 126 23.73 -4.25 -1.31
C ARG A 126 23.64 -3.39 -2.58
N THR A 127 22.47 -2.95 -2.96
CA THR A 127 22.24 -2.22 -4.21
C THR A 127 22.40 -0.72 -4.03
N LEU A 128 21.99 -0.16 -2.90
CA LEU A 128 21.90 1.28 -2.66
C LEU A 128 23.12 1.83 -1.90
N SER A 129 23.45 3.10 -2.14
CA SER A 129 24.34 3.86 -1.26
C SER A 129 23.63 4.21 0.05
N ASP A 130 24.37 4.74 1.00
CA ASP A 130 23.81 5.14 2.30
C ASP A 130 22.71 6.19 2.18
N GLU A 131 22.93 7.22 1.36
CA GLU A 131 21.94 8.28 1.14
C GLU A 131 20.70 7.76 0.38
N GLU A 132 20.92 6.89 -0.61
CA GLU A 132 19.82 6.26 -1.37
C GLU A 132 18.96 5.37 -0.46
N LEU A 133 19.60 4.59 0.43
CA LEU A 133 18.90 3.77 1.40
C LEU A 133 18.11 4.64 2.40
N GLU A 134 18.68 5.75 2.87
CA GLU A 134 17.96 6.70 3.72
C GLU A 134 16.74 7.31 3.01
N GLY A 135 16.87 7.65 1.74
CA GLY A 135 15.73 8.11 0.92
C GLY A 135 14.58 7.11 0.90
N VAL A 136 14.89 5.84 0.69
CA VAL A 136 13.91 4.74 0.70
C VAL A 136 13.32 4.52 2.09
N LEU A 137 14.16 4.47 3.14
CA LEU A 137 13.68 4.31 4.51
C LEU A 137 12.76 5.47 4.94
N ALA A 138 13.07 6.70 4.53
CA ALA A 138 12.23 7.86 4.80
C ALA A 138 10.89 7.78 4.05
N HIS A 139 10.87 7.22 2.83
CA HIS A 139 9.64 6.95 2.09
C HIS A 139 8.76 5.94 2.85
N GLU A 140 9.32 4.85 3.34
CA GLU A 140 8.60 3.87 4.17
C GLU A 140 8.07 4.48 5.48
N LEU A 141 8.88 5.32 6.13
CA LEU A 141 8.44 6.04 7.33
C LEU A 141 7.34 7.06 7.05
N ALA A 142 7.32 7.66 5.85
CA ALA A 142 6.23 8.54 5.43
C ALA A 142 4.90 7.77 5.31
N HIS A 143 4.90 6.54 4.80
CA HIS A 143 3.73 5.66 4.81
C HIS A 143 3.23 5.36 6.24
N VAL A 144 4.15 5.11 7.17
CA VAL A 144 3.81 4.92 8.59
C VAL A 144 3.18 6.20 9.17
N LYS A 145 3.77 7.37 8.90
CA LYS A 145 3.27 8.67 9.38
C LYS A 145 1.88 8.98 8.85
N ASN A 146 1.63 8.69 7.59
CA ASN A 146 0.35 8.90 6.92
C ASN A 146 -0.71 7.84 7.29
N ARG A 147 -0.35 6.81 8.06
CA ARG A 147 -1.22 5.67 8.44
C ARG A 147 -1.80 4.94 7.22
N ASP A 148 -1.01 4.76 6.21
CA ASP A 148 -1.43 4.30 4.90
C ASP A 148 -2.04 2.90 4.93
N VAL A 149 -1.55 2.01 5.79
CA VAL A 149 -2.15 0.66 5.99
C VAL A 149 -3.61 0.77 6.42
N MET A 150 -3.92 1.66 7.37
CA MET A 150 -5.29 1.88 7.83
C MET A 150 -6.18 2.44 6.72
N VAL A 151 -5.69 3.46 6.00
CA VAL A 151 -6.44 4.10 4.88
C VAL A 151 -6.78 3.08 3.81
N MET A 152 -5.80 2.23 3.42
CA MET A 152 -6.02 1.21 2.40
C MET A 152 -6.92 0.08 2.89
N THR A 153 -6.81 -0.31 4.16
CA THR A 153 -7.72 -1.32 4.74
C THR A 153 -9.17 -0.85 4.69
N ILE A 154 -9.43 0.40 5.09
CA ILE A 154 -10.77 0.98 5.01
C ILE A 154 -11.24 1.07 3.55
N ALA A 155 -10.38 1.55 2.65
CA ALA A 155 -10.71 1.70 1.24
C ALA A 155 -11.03 0.36 0.55
N SER A 156 -10.33 -0.72 0.91
CA SER A 156 -10.52 -2.04 0.28
C SER A 156 -11.61 -2.90 0.91
N PHE A 157 -12.06 -2.57 2.12
CA PHE A 157 -12.99 -3.40 2.89
C PHE A 157 -14.23 -3.82 2.09
N LEU A 158 -14.98 -2.86 1.54
CA LEU A 158 -16.22 -3.16 0.83
C LEU A 158 -15.98 -3.65 -0.61
N SER A 159 -14.82 -3.34 -1.19
CA SER A 159 -14.39 -4.00 -2.43
C SER A 159 -14.21 -5.50 -2.24
N THR A 160 -13.71 -5.92 -1.08
CA THR A 160 -13.61 -7.34 -0.71
C THR A 160 -14.98 -7.98 -0.57
N ILE A 161 -15.96 -7.29 0.04
CA ILE A 161 -17.35 -7.77 0.11
C ILE A 161 -17.95 -7.90 -1.28
N ALA A 162 -17.81 -6.88 -2.13
CA ALA A 162 -18.32 -6.93 -3.50
C ALA A 162 -17.72 -8.11 -4.29
N PHE A 163 -16.40 -8.31 -4.18
CA PHE A 163 -15.73 -9.46 -4.78
C PHE A 163 -16.27 -10.80 -4.25
N PHE A 164 -16.52 -10.91 -2.95
CA PHE A 164 -17.07 -12.10 -2.34
C PHE A 164 -18.48 -12.41 -2.89
N VAL A 165 -19.36 -11.41 -3.03
CA VAL A 165 -20.68 -11.58 -3.62
C VAL A 165 -20.58 -12.03 -5.09
N VAL A 166 -19.66 -11.45 -5.88
CA VAL A 166 -19.40 -11.88 -7.26
C VAL A 166 -18.98 -13.35 -7.30
N ARG A 167 -18.12 -13.78 -6.39
CA ARG A 167 -17.50 -15.12 -6.41
C ARG A 167 -18.40 -16.20 -5.84
N TRP A 168 -19.19 -15.88 -4.81
CA TRP A 168 -19.94 -16.85 -4.01
C TRP A 168 -21.43 -16.54 -3.87
N GLY A 169 -21.93 -15.42 -4.46
CA GLY A 169 -23.32 -14.97 -4.29
C GLY A 169 -24.34 -16.02 -4.73
N TRP A 170 -24.01 -16.86 -5.71
CA TRP A 170 -24.86 -17.94 -6.18
C TRP A 170 -25.19 -18.99 -5.11
N LEU A 171 -24.34 -19.14 -4.08
CA LEU A 171 -24.59 -20.03 -2.93
C LEU A 171 -25.75 -19.52 -2.05
N PHE A 172 -26.05 -18.24 -2.12
CA PHE A 172 -27.08 -17.58 -1.31
C PHE A 172 -28.36 -17.33 -2.13
N ALA A 173 -28.48 -17.93 -3.32
CA ALA A 173 -29.66 -17.88 -4.13
C ALA A 173 -30.80 -18.62 -3.41
N GLY A 174 -31.69 -17.87 -2.75
CA GLY A 174 -32.96 -18.40 -2.19
C GLY A 174 -34.03 -18.54 -3.26
N ASP A 175 -34.98 -19.39 -2.98
CA ASP A 175 -36.15 -19.64 -3.88
C ASP A 175 -37.32 -18.66 -3.60
N ASP A 176 -37.00 -17.50 -3.00
CA ASP A 176 -37.97 -16.49 -2.61
C ASP A 176 -38.41 -15.68 -3.84
N ARG A 177 -39.71 -15.86 -4.24
CA ARG A 177 -40.31 -15.23 -5.44
C ARG A 177 -40.39 -13.70 -5.36
N ASN A 178 -40.21 -13.10 -4.19
CA ASN A 178 -40.25 -11.65 -3.98
C ASN A 178 -38.91 -10.97 -4.04
N SER A 179 -37.80 -11.70 -3.98
CA SER A 179 -36.44 -11.15 -4.05
C SER A 179 -35.95 -11.06 -5.50
N PRO A 180 -35.18 -10.03 -5.87
CA PRO A 180 -34.56 -9.98 -7.18
C PRO A 180 -33.71 -11.22 -7.43
N PRO A 181 -33.64 -11.71 -8.69
CA PRO A 181 -32.77 -12.83 -9.03
C PRO A 181 -31.33 -12.58 -8.61
N VAL A 182 -30.63 -13.58 -8.06
CA VAL A 182 -29.24 -13.48 -7.54
C VAL A 182 -28.26 -12.93 -8.57
N TRP A 183 -28.49 -13.13 -9.86
CA TRP A 183 -27.63 -12.56 -10.90
C TRP A 183 -27.61 -11.02 -10.88
N VAL A 184 -28.70 -10.36 -10.41
CA VAL A 184 -28.73 -8.88 -10.24
C VAL A 184 -27.71 -8.47 -9.18
N ALA A 185 -27.68 -9.15 -8.03
CA ALA A 185 -26.68 -8.89 -6.99
C ALA A 185 -25.26 -9.10 -7.50
N ILE A 186 -25.03 -10.15 -8.29
CA ILE A 186 -23.72 -10.44 -8.88
C ILE A 186 -23.29 -9.32 -9.84
N VAL A 187 -24.17 -8.86 -10.73
CA VAL A 187 -23.87 -7.77 -11.68
C VAL A 187 -23.61 -6.45 -10.96
N VAL A 188 -24.46 -6.08 -9.99
CA VAL A 188 -24.24 -4.86 -9.18
C VAL A 188 -22.91 -4.95 -8.43
N SER A 189 -22.63 -6.09 -7.81
CA SER A 189 -21.35 -6.30 -7.08
C SER A 189 -20.15 -6.24 -8.01
N LEU A 190 -20.25 -6.75 -9.24
CA LEU A 190 -19.19 -6.65 -10.24
C LEU A 190 -18.90 -5.19 -10.59
N VAL A 191 -19.93 -4.39 -10.82
CA VAL A 191 -19.78 -2.94 -11.10
C VAL A 191 -19.12 -2.25 -9.91
N VAL A 192 -19.61 -2.49 -8.69
CA VAL A 192 -19.02 -1.92 -7.45
C VAL A 192 -17.56 -2.33 -7.30
N TRP A 193 -17.26 -3.61 -7.54
CA TRP A 193 -15.88 -4.11 -7.46
C TRP A 193 -14.96 -3.42 -8.47
N VAL A 194 -15.36 -3.28 -9.73
CA VAL A 194 -14.56 -2.61 -10.78
C VAL A 194 -14.34 -1.13 -10.46
N VAL A 195 -15.40 -0.40 -10.08
CA VAL A 195 -15.29 1.02 -9.72
C VAL A 195 -14.40 1.21 -8.49
N SER A 196 -14.60 0.39 -7.45
CA SER A 196 -13.74 0.40 -6.25
C SER A 196 -12.28 0.13 -6.61
N PHE A 197 -12.01 -0.84 -7.47
CA PHE A 197 -10.68 -1.16 -7.94
C PHE A 197 -9.97 0.05 -8.59
N LEU A 198 -10.67 0.82 -9.43
CA LEU A 198 -10.11 2.02 -10.06
C LEU A 198 -9.86 3.14 -9.04
N LEU A 199 -10.80 3.37 -8.11
CA LEU A 199 -10.68 4.39 -7.07
C LEU A 199 -9.55 4.07 -6.07
N ILE A 200 -9.44 2.80 -5.66
CA ILE A 200 -8.37 2.33 -4.77
C ILE A 200 -7.00 2.53 -5.42
N ARG A 201 -6.88 2.32 -6.73
CA ARG A 201 -5.63 2.57 -7.45
C ARG A 201 -5.29 4.05 -7.57
N ALA A 202 -6.29 4.89 -7.79
CA ALA A 202 -6.08 6.34 -7.76
C ALA A 202 -5.59 6.78 -6.37
N LEU A 203 -6.23 6.28 -5.31
CA LEU A 203 -5.85 6.55 -3.93
C LEU A 203 -4.42 6.06 -3.65
N SER A 204 -4.07 4.83 -4.07
CA SER A 204 -2.73 4.28 -3.92
C SER A 204 -1.66 5.17 -4.56
N ARG A 205 -1.88 5.62 -5.81
CA ARG A 205 -0.94 6.53 -6.48
C ARG A 205 -0.79 7.86 -5.77
N TYR A 206 -1.86 8.44 -5.23
CA TYR A 206 -1.77 9.68 -4.46
C TYR A 206 -0.95 9.50 -3.18
N ARG A 207 -1.06 8.35 -2.54
CA ARG A 207 -0.29 8.01 -1.34
C ARG A 207 1.20 7.88 -1.64
N GLU A 208 1.58 7.27 -2.77
CA GLU A 208 2.98 7.22 -3.20
C GLU A 208 3.57 8.63 -3.36
N TYR A 209 2.86 9.54 -4.04
CA TYR A 209 3.32 10.93 -4.15
C TYR A 209 3.40 11.65 -2.80
N ALA A 210 2.48 11.35 -1.88
CA ALA A 210 2.55 11.88 -0.52
C ALA A 210 3.74 11.33 0.26
N ALA A 211 4.08 10.05 0.07
CA ALA A 211 5.24 9.42 0.69
C ALA A 211 6.56 9.94 0.08
N ASP A 212 6.64 10.14 -1.24
CA ASP A 212 7.80 10.75 -1.90
C ASP A 212 8.08 12.16 -1.36
N ARG A 213 7.03 13.00 -1.22
CA ARG A 213 7.14 14.33 -0.61
C ARG A 213 7.51 14.25 0.87
N GLY A 214 6.97 13.26 1.59
CA GLY A 214 7.33 12.97 2.97
C GLY A 214 8.80 12.61 3.13
N ALA A 215 9.31 11.74 2.28
CA ALA A 215 10.72 11.37 2.26
C ALA A 215 11.63 12.58 2.01
N ALA A 216 11.28 13.41 1.03
CA ALA A 216 12.00 14.67 0.77
C ALA A 216 12.01 15.59 1.99
N SER A 217 10.89 15.70 2.70
CA SER A 217 10.79 16.53 3.92
C SER A 217 11.58 15.96 5.10
N ILE A 218 11.67 14.62 5.23
CA ILE A 218 12.42 13.95 6.29
C ILE A 218 13.91 14.05 6.05
N THR A 219 14.38 13.78 4.83
CA THR A 219 15.82 13.70 4.50
C THR A 219 16.42 15.04 4.10
N GLY A 220 15.62 15.96 3.57
CA GLY A 220 16.13 17.17 2.90
C GLY A 220 16.83 16.86 1.56
N ASN A 221 16.72 15.63 1.04
CA ASN A 221 17.47 15.16 -0.14
C ASN A 221 16.53 14.32 -1.06
N PRO A 222 15.65 14.94 -1.85
CA PRO A 222 14.77 14.23 -2.76
C PRO A 222 15.51 13.53 -3.90
N SER A 223 16.68 14.03 -4.31
CA SER A 223 17.50 13.41 -5.37
C SER A 223 18.06 12.04 -4.96
N ALA A 224 18.33 11.80 -3.68
CA ALA A 224 18.75 10.50 -3.18
C ALA A 224 17.66 9.44 -3.39
N LEU A 225 16.38 9.77 -3.10
CA LEU A 225 15.27 8.87 -3.39
C LEU A 225 15.09 8.65 -4.90
N ALA A 226 15.20 9.71 -5.71
CA ALA A 226 15.10 9.58 -7.18
C ALA A 226 16.20 8.66 -7.74
N SER A 227 17.43 8.80 -7.26
CA SER A 227 18.56 7.92 -7.61
C SER A 227 18.33 6.48 -7.16
N ALA A 228 17.86 6.28 -5.92
CA ALA A 228 17.49 4.96 -5.40
C ALA A 228 16.49 4.26 -6.30
N LEU A 229 15.39 4.93 -6.66
CA LEU A 229 14.36 4.40 -7.53
C LEU A 229 14.91 3.96 -8.89
N MET A 230 15.75 4.79 -9.53
CA MET A 230 16.40 4.44 -10.79
C MET A 230 17.34 3.22 -10.65
N ARG A 231 18.07 3.12 -9.55
CA ARG A 231 19.00 2.02 -9.30
C ARG A 231 18.26 0.70 -9.03
N ILE A 232 17.18 0.75 -8.24
CA ILE A 232 16.32 -0.41 -8.00
C ILE A 232 15.70 -0.89 -9.32
N ASP A 233 15.16 0.01 -10.15
CA ASP A 233 14.54 -0.35 -11.44
C ASP A 233 15.52 -1.08 -12.37
N ARG A 234 16.75 -0.57 -12.49
CA ARG A 234 17.82 -1.23 -13.26
C ARG A 234 18.23 -2.59 -12.69
N ARG A 235 18.25 -2.70 -11.35
CA ARG A 235 18.60 -3.96 -10.69
C ARG A 235 17.51 -5.01 -10.88
N MET A 236 16.23 -4.61 -10.87
CA MET A 236 15.09 -5.49 -11.11
C MET A 236 15.15 -6.16 -12.49
N ASP A 237 15.67 -5.49 -13.51
CA ASP A 237 15.86 -6.07 -14.84
C ASP A 237 16.86 -7.25 -14.85
N ASN A 238 17.74 -7.32 -13.84
CA ASN A 238 18.79 -8.35 -13.71
C ASN A 238 18.45 -9.42 -12.65
N VAL A 239 17.31 -9.34 -11.99
CA VAL A 239 16.88 -10.37 -11.03
C VAL A 239 16.34 -11.58 -11.79
N PRO A 240 16.70 -12.83 -11.40
CA PRO A 240 16.16 -14.04 -12.03
C PRO A 240 14.63 -14.06 -12.00
N LYS A 241 14.01 -14.46 -13.11
CA LYS A 241 12.54 -14.49 -13.23
C LYS A 241 11.85 -15.48 -12.27
N GLU A 242 12.59 -16.45 -11.79
CA GLU A 242 12.12 -17.43 -10.79
C GLU A 242 11.93 -16.74 -9.44
N ASP A 243 12.92 -15.99 -8.96
CA ASP A 243 12.84 -15.21 -7.73
C ASP A 243 11.69 -14.17 -7.77
N LEU A 244 11.45 -13.58 -8.95
CA LEU A 244 10.34 -12.63 -9.14
C LEU A 244 8.97 -13.32 -9.12
N ARG A 245 8.87 -14.56 -9.62
CA ARG A 245 7.60 -15.32 -9.62
C ARG A 245 7.20 -15.75 -8.22
N ASP A 246 8.15 -16.23 -7.43
CA ASP A 246 7.92 -16.65 -6.05
C ASP A 246 7.43 -15.49 -5.17
N GLN A 247 7.77 -14.25 -5.53
CA GLN A 247 7.38 -13.05 -4.82
C GLN A 247 6.25 -12.26 -5.52
N ALA A 248 5.71 -12.73 -6.64
CA ALA A 248 4.70 -12.02 -7.42
C ALA A 248 3.40 -11.75 -6.64
N GLU A 249 3.01 -12.64 -5.74
CA GLU A 249 1.84 -12.47 -4.87
C GLU A 249 2.00 -11.30 -3.88
N MET A 250 3.25 -10.94 -3.57
CA MET A 250 3.62 -9.84 -2.67
C MET A 250 3.85 -8.51 -3.38
N ASN A 251 3.50 -8.42 -4.67
CA ASN A 251 3.79 -7.26 -5.52
C ASN A 251 3.29 -5.91 -4.97
N ALA A 252 2.23 -5.93 -4.14
CA ALA A 252 1.72 -4.74 -3.45
C ALA A 252 2.66 -4.17 -2.36
N PHE A 253 3.66 -4.94 -1.92
CA PHE A 253 4.66 -4.54 -0.93
C PHE A 253 6.01 -4.18 -1.57
N PHE A 254 6.09 -4.12 -2.88
CA PHE A 254 7.31 -3.73 -3.57
C PHE A 254 7.33 -2.23 -3.84
N ILE A 255 8.47 -1.58 -3.61
CA ILE A 255 8.72 -0.18 -3.96
C ILE A 255 8.55 0.04 -5.46
N ILE A 256 9.00 -0.92 -6.25
CA ILE A 256 8.83 -0.98 -7.70
C ILE A 256 8.11 -2.29 -8.03
N PRO A 257 6.92 -2.23 -8.64
CA PRO A 257 6.17 -3.44 -8.95
C PRO A 257 6.92 -4.33 -9.93
N ILE A 258 6.86 -5.63 -9.68
CA ILE A 258 7.38 -6.64 -10.62
C ILE A 258 6.63 -6.48 -11.95
N ARG A 259 7.37 -6.23 -13.03
CA ARG A 259 6.78 -5.96 -14.35
C ARG A 259 6.10 -7.21 -14.90
N SER A 260 4.80 -7.18 -15.03
CA SER A 260 3.99 -8.19 -15.71
C SER A 260 3.18 -7.51 -16.83
N GLY A 261 3.58 -7.65 -18.08
CA GLY A 261 2.85 -7.31 -19.29
C GLY A 261 1.95 -6.04 -19.29
N LEU A 262 1.12 -5.87 -20.33
CA LEU A 262 0.15 -4.75 -20.46
C LEU A 262 -0.87 -4.71 -19.32
N ILE A 263 -1.35 -5.86 -18.87
CA ILE A 263 -2.31 -5.99 -17.75
C ILE A 263 -1.64 -5.56 -16.44
N GLY A 264 -0.36 -5.85 -16.25
CA GLY A 264 0.40 -5.42 -15.07
C GLY A 264 0.56 -3.89 -14.95
N LYS A 265 0.68 -3.17 -16.07
CA LYS A 265 0.73 -1.70 -16.07
C LYS A 265 -0.59 -1.06 -15.62
N LEU A 266 -1.72 -1.60 -16.06
CA LEU A 266 -3.05 -1.16 -15.62
C LEU A 266 -3.32 -1.60 -14.17
N ALA A 267 -2.72 -2.71 -13.77
CA ALA A 267 -2.86 -3.30 -12.44
C ALA A 267 -1.87 -2.73 -11.41
N SER A 268 -0.90 -1.89 -11.78
CA SER A 268 0.07 -1.32 -10.85
C SER A 268 -0.58 -0.40 -9.81
N THR A 269 -0.22 -0.64 -8.55
CA THR A 269 -0.59 0.21 -7.39
C THR A 269 0.30 1.44 -7.27
N HIS A 270 1.45 1.45 -7.96
CA HIS A 270 2.41 2.55 -7.96
C HIS A 270 2.29 3.41 -9.22
N PRO A 271 2.58 4.72 -9.12
CA PRO A 271 2.67 5.60 -10.28
C PRO A 271 3.80 5.17 -11.21
N PRO A 272 3.78 5.58 -12.49
CA PRO A 272 4.92 5.42 -13.38
C PRO A 272 6.19 6.03 -12.78
N MET A 273 7.31 5.31 -12.90
CA MET A 273 8.59 5.67 -12.29
C MET A 273 9.09 7.04 -12.77
N ASP A 274 9.00 7.29 -14.08
CA ASP A 274 9.36 8.56 -14.71
C ASP A 274 8.65 9.75 -14.04
N LYS A 275 7.35 9.61 -13.74
CA LYS A 275 6.57 10.66 -13.07
C LYS A 275 6.95 10.86 -11.60
N ARG A 276 7.36 9.80 -10.89
CA ARG A 276 7.86 9.93 -9.52
C ARG A 276 9.19 10.69 -9.52
N ILE A 277 10.11 10.32 -10.43
CA ILE A 277 11.42 10.97 -10.57
C ILE A 277 11.26 12.45 -10.97
N GLU A 278 10.38 12.75 -11.92
CA GLU A 278 10.08 14.13 -12.33
C GLU A 278 9.64 14.97 -11.12
N LYS A 279 8.68 14.48 -10.34
CA LYS A 279 8.18 15.19 -9.15
C LYS A 279 9.21 15.34 -8.04
N LEU A 280 10.10 14.37 -7.87
CA LEU A 280 11.19 14.48 -6.89
C LEU A 280 12.21 15.56 -7.31
N ARG A 281 12.49 15.68 -8.62
CA ARG A 281 13.33 16.78 -9.14
C ARG A 281 12.67 18.16 -9.04
N GLU A 282 11.35 18.23 -9.24
CA GLU A 282 10.61 19.47 -8.99
C GLU A 282 10.71 19.87 -7.53
N LEU A 283 10.55 18.93 -6.59
CA LEU A 283 10.71 19.18 -5.16
C LEU A 283 12.13 19.63 -4.80
N GLU A 284 13.16 19.07 -5.43
CA GLU A 284 14.54 19.50 -5.23
C GLU A 284 14.74 20.96 -5.62
N ALA A 285 14.26 21.34 -6.81
CA ALA A 285 14.33 22.72 -7.29
C ALA A 285 13.53 23.69 -6.39
N GLU A 286 12.36 23.29 -5.88
CA GLU A 286 11.59 24.07 -4.90
C GLU A 286 12.38 24.28 -3.59
N MET A 287 13.11 23.25 -3.12
CA MET A 287 13.86 23.30 -1.87
C MET A 287 15.15 24.13 -1.95
N GLU A 288 15.77 24.21 -3.14
CA GLU A 288 16.94 25.04 -3.40
C GLU A 288 16.61 26.55 -3.50
N THR A 289 15.36 26.88 -3.77
CA THR A 289 14.91 28.28 -3.94
C THR A 289 14.40 28.93 -2.65
N VAL A 290 14.35 28.20 -1.54
CA VAL A 290 13.94 28.65 -0.21
C VAL A 290 15.15 28.79 0.72
#